data_e25aa732aaee3d2e08eb32b8e7b88f09
#
_entry.id   e25aa732aaee3d2e08eb32b8e7b88f09
#
_cell.length_a   1.000
_cell.length_b   1.000
_cell.length_c   1.000
_cell.angle_alpha   90.00
_cell.angle_beta   90.00
_cell.angle_gamma   90.00
#
_symmetry.space_group_name_H-M   'P 1'
#
loop_
_entity.id
_entity.type
_entity.pdbx_description
1 polymer ?
#
loop_
_entity_poly.entity_id
_entity_poly.type
_entity_poly.pdbx_seq_one_letter_code
_entity_poly.pdbx_strand_id
1 'polypeptide(L)'
;AEVILVKGETTAVVDEINRLAAEDMSHGWKTGVMATEETKDLYKADIVLSLGSREKPEEIGANLFKYLRKFDFLGAERVYSEVFSEEGEGMAIMNRLNKAAGYCVIDLDKV
;
A
#
# COMPACT_ATOMS: atom_id res chain seq x y z
N ALA A 1 4.96 -10.00 -6.52
CA ALA A 1 4.88 -8.57 -6.82
C ALA A 1 5.89 -7.80 -5.97
N GLU A 2 6.45 -6.75 -6.54
CA GLU A 2 7.28 -5.83 -5.79
C GLU A 2 6.38 -4.92 -4.96
N VAL A 3 6.63 -4.84 -3.66
CA VAL A 3 5.84 -4.02 -2.73
C VAL A 3 6.68 -2.81 -2.30
N ILE A 4 6.09 -1.63 -2.42
CA ILE A 4 6.76 -0.38 -2.05
C ILE A 4 5.85 0.37 -1.07
N LEU A 5 6.39 0.72 0.10
CA LEU A 5 5.66 1.47 1.11
C LEU A 5 5.89 2.96 0.90
N VAL A 6 4.85 3.76 1.06
CA VAL A 6 4.95 5.22 0.96
C VAL A 6 4.45 5.82 2.27
N LYS A 7 5.34 6.54 2.95
CA LYS A 7 5.10 7.11 4.28
C LYS A 7 5.03 8.63 4.21
N GLY A 8 4.07 9.20 4.90
CA GLY A 8 3.90 10.65 4.98
C GLY A 8 2.48 11.03 5.35
N GLU A 9 2.17 12.29 5.20
CA GLU A 9 0.82 12.79 5.39
C GLU A 9 -0.11 12.19 4.32
N THR A 10 -1.35 11.88 4.68
CA THR A 10 -2.28 11.13 3.82
C THR A 10 -2.41 11.69 2.41
N THR A 11 -2.63 13.00 2.29
CA THR A 11 -2.79 13.63 0.97
C THR A 11 -1.53 13.49 0.12
N ALA A 12 -0.37 13.69 0.74
CA ALA A 12 0.91 13.57 0.05
C ALA A 12 1.16 12.12 -0.40
N VAL A 13 0.80 11.15 0.44
CA VAL A 13 0.93 9.73 0.10
C VAL A 13 0.05 9.38 -1.09
N VAL A 14 -1.21 9.80 -1.09
CA VAL A 14 -2.14 9.54 -2.19
C VAL A 14 -1.60 10.14 -3.49
N ASP A 15 -1.15 11.39 -3.45
CA ASP A 15 -0.62 12.06 -4.63
C ASP A 15 0.63 11.36 -5.18
N GLU A 16 1.54 10.95 -4.31
CA GLU A 16 2.77 10.29 -4.73
C GLU A 16 2.50 8.90 -5.29
N ILE A 17 1.64 8.12 -4.63
CA ILE A 17 1.28 6.79 -5.14
C ILE A 17 0.62 6.91 -6.52
N ASN A 18 -0.31 7.87 -6.68
CA ASN A 18 -0.96 8.07 -7.98
C ASN A 18 0.04 8.47 -9.06
N ARG A 19 1.03 9.31 -8.72
CA ARG A 19 2.09 9.70 -9.66
C ARG A 19 2.94 8.51 -10.07
N LEU A 20 3.38 7.71 -9.11
CA LEU A 20 4.21 6.53 -9.37
C LEU A 20 3.45 5.47 -10.15
N ALA A 21 2.20 5.22 -9.79
CA ALA A 21 1.37 4.25 -10.50
C ALA A 21 1.12 4.67 -11.94
N ALA A 22 0.86 5.96 -12.18
CA ALA A 22 0.66 6.47 -13.54
C ALA A 22 1.92 6.30 -14.38
N GLU A 23 3.09 6.56 -13.80
CA GLU A 23 4.37 6.34 -14.48
C GLU A 23 4.57 4.88 -14.84
N ASP A 24 4.33 3.97 -13.89
CA ASP A 24 4.45 2.53 -14.13
C ASP A 24 3.49 2.07 -15.23
N MET A 25 2.24 2.51 -15.19
CA MET A 25 1.24 2.16 -16.20
C MET A 25 1.63 2.67 -17.58
N SER A 26 2.28 3.83 -17.66
CA SER A 26 2.77 4.37 -18.92
C SER A 26 3.86 3.49 -19.55
N HIS A 27 4.56 2.72 -18.71
CA HIS A 27 5.57 1.75 -19.15
C HIS A 27 5.00 0.33 -19.35
N GLY A 28 3.69 0.18 -19.25
CA GLY A 28 3.01 -1.10 -19.46
C GLY A 28 3.00 -2.02 -18.24
N TRP A 29 3.35 -1.52 -17.05
CA TRP A 29 3.35 -2.31 -15.82
C TRP A 29 1.98 -2.31 -15.18
N LYS A 30 1.56 -3.48 -14.69
CA LYS A 30 0.30 -3.61 -13.97
C LYS A 30 0.52 -3.28 -12.51
N THR A 31 -0.20 -2.26 -12.02
CA THR A 31 -0.01 -1.72 -10.68
C THR A 31 -1.18 -2.01 -9.77
N GLY A 32 -0.87 -2.16 -8.50
CA GLY A 32 -1.86 -2.29 -7.44
C GLY A 32 -1.59 -1.31 -6.30
N VAL A 33 -2.63 -1.02 -5.54
CA VAL A 33 -2.53 -0.19 -4.34
C VAL A 33 -3.24 -0.88 -3.19
N MET A 34 -2.53 -1.07 -2.09
CA MET A 34 -3.13 -1.48 -0.81
C MET A 34 -3.58 -0.22 -0.09
N ALA A 35 -4.88 0.02 -0.11
CA ALA A 35 -5.50 1.22 0.45
C ALA A 35 -6.23 0.91 1.75
N THR A 36 -6.87 1.91 2.29
CA THR A 36 -7.80 1.79 3.41
C THR A 36 -9.19 2.22 2.95
N GLU A 37 -10.20 1.95 3.76
CA GLU A 37 -11.56 2.41 3.45
C GLU A 37 -11.63 3.93 3.31
N GLU A 38 -10.78 4.64 4.06
CA GLU A 38 -10.74 6.10 4.04
C GLU A 38 -10.17 6.69 2.75
N THR A 39 -9.37 5.92 2.00
CA THR A 39 -8.62 6.44 0.87
C THR A 39 -8.83 5.70 -0.45
N LYS A 40 -9.48 4.54 -0.43
CA LYS A 40 -9.56 3.66 -1.61
C LYS A 40 -10.07 4.34 -2.88
N ASP A 41 -11.01 5.28 -2.74
CA ASP A 41 -11.61 5.96 -3.88
C ASP A 41 -10.73 7.09 -4.45
N LEU A 42 -9.63 7.40 -3.79
CA LEU A 42 -8.71 8.45 -4.20
C LEU A 42 -7.59 7.93 -5.11
N TYR A 43 -7.42 6.63 -5.20
CA TYR A 43 -6.35 6.03 -5.98
C TYR A 43 -6.76 5.71 -7.41
N LYS A 44 -5.81 5.87 -8.34
CA LYS A 44 -5.97 5.57 -9.76
C LYS A 44 -4.88 4.59 -10.17
N ALA A 45 -5.19 3.30 -10.06
CA ALA A 45 -4.29 2.22 -10.42
C ALA A 45 -5.11 1.11 -11.05
N ASP A 46 -4.44 0.10 -11.61
CA ASP A 46 -5.13 -1.04 -12.22
C ASP A 46 -5.96 -1.81 -11.20
N ILE A 47 -5.41 -1.97 -10.01
CA ILE A 47 -6.07 -2.72 -8.93
C ILE A 47 -5.95 -1.93 -7.62
N VAL A 48 -7.07 -1.61 -7.02
CA VAL A 48 -7.09 -0.95 -5.70
C VAL A 48 -7.86 -1.85 -4.75
N LEU A 49 -7.19 -2.32 -3.69
CA LEU A 49 -7.83 -3.16 -2.68
C LEU A 49 -7.73 -2.48 -1.32
N SER A 50 -8.85 -2.41 -0.62
CA SER A 50 -8.89 -1.87 0.74
C SER A 50 -8.61 -2.97 1.75
N LEU A 51 -7.66 -2.73 2.64
CA LEU A 51 -7.37 -3.65 3.75
C LEU A 51 -8.39 -3.52 4.89
N GLY A 52 -9.15 -2.44 4.90
CA GLY A 52 -10.12 -2.14 5.94
C GLY A 52 -9.96 -0.71 6.44
N SER A 53 -10.63 -0.38 7.54
CA SER A 53 -10.57 0.95 8.13
C SER A 53 -9.35 1.10 9.04
N ARG A 54 -8.72 2.27 9.01
CA ARG A 54 -7.64 2.61 9.95
C ARG A 54 -8.10 2.61 11.40
N GLU A 55 -9.40 2.76 11.63
CA GLU A 55 -10.00 2.69 12.97
C GLU A 55 -10.10 1.25 13.49
N LYS A 56 -9.88 0.27 12.61
CA LYS A 56 -9.95 -1.16 12.94
C LYS A 56 -8.67 -1.87 12.49
N PRO A 57 -7.56 -1.64 13.18
CA PRO A 57 -6.27 -2.23 12.76
C PRO A 57 -6.28 -3.75 12.74
N GLU A 58 -7.15 -4.39 13.51
CA GLU A 58 -7.30 -5.85 13.48
C GLU A 58 -7.78 -6.35 12.12
N GLU A 59 -8.64 -5.59 11.42
CA GLU A 59 -9.08 -5.95 10.07
C GLU A 59 -7.93 -5.85 9.08
N ILE A 60 -7.13 -4.80 9.19
CA ILE A 60 -5.97 -4.58 8.33
C ILE A 60 -4.99 -5.74 8.47
N GLY A 61 -4.67 -6.11 9.71
CA GLY A 61 -3.76 -7.23 9.96
C GLY A 61 -4.27 -8.54 9.42
N ALA A 62 -5.56 -8.81 9.58
CA ALA A 62 -6.18 -10.04 9.09
C ALA A 62 -6.18 -10.11 7.56
N ASN A 63 -6.34 -8.98 6.89
CA ASN A 63 -6.45 -8.93 5.43
C ASN A 63 -5.12 -8.84 4.71
N LEU A 64 -4.04 -8.47 5.38
CA LEU A 64 -2.78 -8.15 4.76
C LEU A 64 -2.25 -9.26 3.85
N PHE A 65 -2.04 -10.46 4.39
CA PHE A 65 -1.50 -11.57 3.59
C PHE A 65 -2.47 -12.05 2.53
N LYS A 66 -3.77 -12.06 2.86
CA LYS A 66 -4.81 -12.44 1.93
C LYS A 66 -4.76 -11.56 0.67
N TYR A 67 -4.63 -10.26 0.86
CA TYR A 67 -4.62 -9.35 -0.28
C TYR A 67 -3.26 -9.30 -0.99
N LEU A 68 -2.15 -9.51 -0.29
CA LEU A 68 -0.87 -9.68 -0.97
C LEU A 68 -0.91 -10.85 -1.96
N ARG A 69 -1.49 -11.98 -1.55
CA ARG A 69 -1.68 -13.11 -2.45
C ARG A 69 -2.65 -12.78 -3.59
N LYS A 70 -3.68 -11.98 -3.30
CA LYS A 70 -4.66 -11.58 -4.31
C LYS A 70 -4.02 -10.69 -5.38
N PHE A 71 -3.13 -9.79 -5.01
CA PHE A 71 -2.39 -8.99 -5.99
C PHE A 71 -1.56 -9.88 -6.90
N ASP A 72 -0.87 -10.87 -6.37
CA ASP A 72 -0.10 -11.81 -7.18
C ASP A 72 -1.01 -12.60 -8.12
N PHE A 73 -2.14 -13.07 -7.64
CA PHE A 73 -3.12 -13.78 -8.45
C PHE A 73 -3.66 -12.92 -9.59
N LEU A 74 -3.90 -11.64 -9.32
CA LEU A 74 -4.41 -10.69 -10.31
C LEU A 74 -3.34 -10.17 -11.27
N GLY A 75 -2.08 -10.56 -11.06
CA GLY A 75 -0.98 -10.21 -11.95
C GLY A 75 -0.39 -8.83 -11.71
N ALA A 76 -0.58 -8.25 -10.55
CA ALA A 76 0.07 -6.99 -10.22
C ALA A 76 1.58 -7.17 -10.18
N GLU A 77 2.30 -6.30 -10.88
CA GLU A 77 3.77 -6.35 -10.92
C GLU A 77 4.38 -5.46 -9.85
N ARG A 78 3.75 -4.33 -9.56
CA ARG A 78 4.10 -3.42 -8.47
C ARG A 78 2.89 -3.12 -7.63
N VAL A 79 3.07 -3.13 -6.30
CA VAL A 79 2.02 -2.80 -5.34
C VAL A 79 2.54 -1.69 -4.43
N TYR A 80 1.84 -0.58 -4.40
CA TYR A 80 2.13 0.51 -3.48
C TYR A 80 1.22 0.39 -2.27
N SER A 81 1.75 0.65 -1.09
CA SER A 81 0.98 0.55 0.14
C SER A 81 1.16 1.77 1.02
N GLU A 82 0.06 2.17 1.65
CA GLU A 82 0.12 3.10 2.77
C GLU A 82 0.82 2.42 3.95
N VAL A 83 1.31 3.23 4.89
CA VAL A 83 1.88 2.73 6.13
C VAL A 83 0.92 3.00 7.28
N PHE A 84 1.14 2.29 8.38
CA PHE A 84 0.28 2.36 9.55
C PHE A 84 1.11 2.72 10.79
N SER A 85 0.42 3.10 11.88
CA SER A 85 1.09 3.40 13.14
C SER A 85 1.90 2.20 13.62
N GLU A 86 3.08 2.45 14.18
CA GLU A 86 3.94 1.39 14.74
C GLU A 86 3.58 1.08 16.20
N GLU A 87 2.50 1.67 16.71
CA GLU A 87 2.04 1.46 18.07
C GLU A 87 0.99 0.35 18.14
N GLY A 88 1.04 -0.46 19.22
CA GLY A 88 0.05 -1.51 19.47
C GLY A 88 -0.02 -2.52 18.31
N GLU A 89 -1.23 -2.79 17.84
CA GLU A 89 -1.45 -3.72 16.72
C GLU A 89 -0.78 -3.29 15.42
N GLY A 90 -0.58 -1.98 15.25
CA GLY A 90 0.11 -1.43 14.09
C GLY A 90 1.55 -1.89 13.98
N MET A 91 2.21 -2.17 15.11
CA MET A 91 3.60 -2.65 15.07
C MET A 91 3.70 -4.00 14.36
N ALA A 92 2.78 -4.92 14.64
CA ALA A 92 2.77 -6.23 13.97
C ALA A 92 2.48 -6.08 12.47
N ILE A 93 1.54 -5.20 12.12
CA ILE A 93 1.20 -4.89 10.72
C ILE A 93 2.43 -4.36 10.00
N MET A 94 3.12 -3.38 10.59
CA MET A 94 4.30 -2.77 9.97
C MET A 94 5.46 -3.73 9.84
N ASN A 95 5.67 -4.62 10.82
CA ASN A 95 6.71 -5.64 10.71
C ASN A 95 6.48 -6.54 9.50
N ARG A 96 5.23 -6.92 9.26
CA ARG A 96 4.87 -7.77 8.12
C ARG A 96 4.99 -7.01 6.79
N LEU A 97 4.51 -5.77 6.74
CA LEU A 97 4.62 -4.94 5.56
C LEU A 97 6.07 -4.68 5.18
N ASN A 98 6.92 -4.33 6.14
CA ASN A 98 8.33 -4.07 5.88
C ASN A 98 9.02 -5.30 5.29
N LYS A 99 8.72 -6.50 5.80
CA LYS A 99 9.28 -7.74 5.24
C LYS A 99 8.78 -7.98 3.82
N ALA A 100 7.48 -7.80 3.58
CA ALA A 100 6.90 -7.99 2.26
C ALA A 100 7.49 -7.02 1.23
N ALA A 101 7.82 -5.80 1.65
CA ALA A 101 8.40 -4.77 0.80
C ALA A 101 9.93 -4.87 0.69
N GLY A 102 10.56 -5.84 1.37
CA GLY A 102 12.02 -5.90 1.44
C GLY A 102 12.62 -4.62 2.02
N TYR A 103 11.90 -4.00 2.94
CA TYR A 103 12.26 -2.72 3.57
C TYR A 103 12.37 -1.55 2.59
N CYS A 104 11.69 -1.62 1.44
CA CYS A 104 11.62 -0.53 0.48
C CYS A 104 10.54 0.47 0.91
N VAL A 105 10.97 1.60 1.44
CA VAL A 105 10.07 2.65 1.95
C VAL A 105 10.44 3.99 1.34
N ILE A 106 9.44 4.65 0.75
CA ILE A 106 9.59 6.04 0.31
C ILE A 106 9.03 6.91 1.44
N ASP A 107 9.90 7.67 2.08
CA ASP A 107 9.52 8.53 3.22
C ASP A 107 9.42 9.98 2.73
N LEU A 108 8.20 10.48 2.59
CA LEU A 108 7.95 11.82 2.08
C LEU A 108 8.27 12.92 3.10
N ASP A 109 8.44 12.56 4.37
CA ASP A 109 8.81 13.50 5.42
C ASP A 109 10.32 13.74 5.49
N LYS A 110 11.10 12.91 4.81
CA LYS A 110 12.56 13.08 4.70
C LYS A 110 12.89 13.74 3.38
N VAL A 111 13.25 14.99 3.46
CA VAL A 111 13.62 15.77 2.28
C VAL A 111 15.13 15.91 2.22
#